data_bda7b4040f53446b30565672c2a7c578
#
_entry.id   bda7b4040f53446b30565672c2a7c578
#
_cell.length_a   1.000
_cell.length_b   1.000
_cell.length_c   1.000
_cell.angle_alpha   90.00
_cell.angle_beta   90.00
_cell.angle_gamma   90.00
#
_symmetry.space_group_name_H-M   'P 1'
#
loop_
_entity.id
_entity.type
_entity.pdbx_description
1 polymer ?
#
loop_
_entity_poly.entity_id
_entity_poly.type
_entity_poly.pdbx_seq_one_letter_code
_entity_poly.pdbx_strand_id
1 'polypeptide(L)'
;NVEQIVVRPIEIVFSIFSFAILARVLLTWVRVDPTHPAVQLLLDVTEPVLRPIRELMPAMGMFDFSPIIALLLLNVLEGLLLYIIRGLF
;
A
#
# COMPACT_ATOMS: atom_id res chain seq x y z
N ASN A 1 -0.92 -24.42 -13.61
CA ASN A 1 0.24 -23.69 -14.12
C ASN A 1 1.05 -23.12 -12.95
N VAL A 2 2.34 -23.47 -12.91
CA VAL A 2 3.23 -23.08 -11.81
C VAL A 2 3.35 -21.55 -11.72
N GLU A 3 3.43 -20.88 -12.86
CA GLU A 3 3.50 -19.43 -12.89
C GLU A 3 2.31 -18.80 -12.17
N GLN A 4 1.11 -19.29 -12.43
CA GLN A 4 -0.10 -18.76 -11.80
C GLN A 4 -0.14 -19.02 -10.30
N ILE A 5 0.42 -20.14 -9.85
CA ILE A 5 0.49 -20.46 -8.42
C ILE A 5 1.36 -19.45 -7.68
N VAL A 6 2.40 -18.92 -8.32
CA VAL A 6 3.29 -17.94 -7.73
C VAL A 6 2.75 -16.51 -7.92
N VAL A 7 2.26 -16.19 -9.12
CA VAL A 7 1.82 -14.83 -9.47
C VAL A 7 0.55 -14.43 -8.75
N ARG A 8 -0.42 -15.34 -8.65
CA ARG A 8 -1.73 -15.00 -8.08
C ARG A 8 -1.68 -14.53 -6.63
N PRO A 9 -0.98 -15.23 -5.72
CA PRO A 9 -0.86 -14.74 -4.34
C PRO A 9 -0.20 -13.36 -4.26
N ILE A 10 0.79 -13.09 -5.11
CA ILE A 10 1.48 -11.81 -5.14
C ILE A 10 0.50 -10.70 -5.55
N GLU A 11 -0.28 -10.95 -6.59
CA GLU A 11 -1.29 -9.98 -7.04
C GLU A 11 -2.31 -9.69 -5.95
N ILE A 12 -2.74 -10.73 -5.23
CA ILE A 12 -3.72 -10.58 -4.15
C ILE A 12 -3.15 -9.74 -3.02
N VAL A 13 -1.92 -10.01 -2.60
CA VAL A 13 -1.27 -9.27 -1.52
C VAL A 13 -1.13 -7.80 -1.90
N PHE A 14 -0.63 -7.50 -3.09
CA PHE A 14 -0.49 -6.12 -3.54
C PHE A 14 -1.84 -5.41 -3.65
N SER A 15 -2.87 -6.12 -4.10
CA SER A 15 -4.22 -5.56 -4.19
C SER A 15 -4.77 -5.21 -2.81
N ILE A 16 -4.59 -6.10 -1.83
CA ILE A 16 -5.04 -5.86 -0.46
C ILE A 16 -4.35 -4.62 0.12
N PHE A 17 -3.03 -4.50 -0.04
CA PHE A 17 -2.31 -3.33 0.44
C PHE A 17 -2.74 -2.06 -0.29
N SER A 18 -2.96 -2.13 -1.60
CA SER A 18 -3.41 -0.97 -2.37
C SER A 18 -4.77 -0.48 -1.89
N PHE A 19 -5.71 -1.39 -1.67
CA PHE A 19 -7.02 -1.02 -1.14
C PHE A 19 -6.92 -0.48 0.28
N ALA A 20 -6.07 -1.06 1.11
CA ALA A 20 -5.87 -0.57 2.48
C ALA A 20 -5.33 0.86 2.48
N ILE A 21 -4.36 1.15 1.62
CA ILE A 21 -3.79 2.50 1.52
C ILE A 21 -4.82 3.47 0.96
N LEU A 22 -5.61 3.05 -0.02
CA LEU A 22 -6.68 3.87 -0.56
C LEU A 22 -7.72 4.19 0.51
N ALA A 23 -8.11 3.20 1.30
CA ALA A 23 -9.03 3.42 2.42
C ALA A 23 -8.45 4.41 3.42
N ARG A 24 -7.13 4.34 3.68
CA ARG A 24 -6.47 5.29 4.56
C ARG A 24 -6.54 6.72 4.03
N VAL A 25 -6.39 6.91 2.71
CA VAL A 25 -6.57 8.22 2.09
C VAL A 25 -7.97 8.74 2.35
N LEU A 26 -8.97 7.89 2.17
CA LEU A 26 -10.36 8.28 2.39
C LEU A 26 -10.62 8.65 3.84
N LEU A 27 -9.95 8.02 4.79
CA LEU A 27 -10.08 8.35 6.22
C LEU A 27 -9.60 9.78 6.53
N THR A 28 -8.68 10.32 5.74
CA THR A 28 -8.24 11.70 5.95
C THR A 28 -9.30 12.72 5.55
N TRP A 29 -10.23 12.32 4.69
CA TRP A 29 -11.30 13.20 4.21
C TRP A 29 -12.59 13.05 5.00
N VAL A 30 -12.75 11.93 5.70
CA VAL A 30 -13.95 11.64 6.48
C VAL A 30 -13.56 11.57 7.96
N ARG A 31 -14.34 12.21 8.80
CA ARG A 31 -14.11 12.15 10.24
C ARG A 31 -14.60 10.80 10.75
N VAL A 32 -13.67 9.97 11.17
CA VAL A 32 -13.98 8.67 11.76
C VAL A 32 -13.38 8.62 13.17
N ASP A 33 -13.96 7.75 13.99
CA ASP A 33 -13.45 7.56 15.34
C ASP A 33 -12.09 6.84 15.29
N PRO A 34 -10.99 7.51 15.69
CA PRO A 34 -9.68 6.90 15.64
C PRO A 34 -9.49 5.75 16.63
N THR A 35 -10.41 5.60 17.59
CA THR A 35 -10.34 4.50 18.55
C THR A 35 -11.10 3.27 18.08
N HIS A 36 -11.80 3.35 16.95
CA HIS A 36 -12.53 2.22 16.40
C HIS A 36 -11.56 1.10 16.01
N PRO A 37 -11.82 -0.16 16.43
CA PRO A 37 -10.89 -1.25 16.15
C PRO A 37 -10.58 -1.46 14.67
N ALA A 38 -11.56 -1.29 13.79
CA ALA A 38 -11.37 -1.44 12.36
C ALA A 38 -10.44 -0.35 11.81
N VAL A 39 -10.58 0.88 12.30
CA VAL A 39 -9.71 2.00 11.90
C VAL A 39 -8.29 1.74 12.38
N GLN A 40 -8.12 1.29 13.61
CA GLN A 40 -6.80 0.99 14.16
C GLN A 40 -6.11 -0.14 13.41
N LEU A 41 -6.87 -1.17 13.04
CA LEU A 41 -6.32 -2.27 12.25
C LEU A 41 -5.82 -1.76 10.90
N LEU A 42 -6.60 -0.91 10.24
CA LEU A 42 -6.21 -0.33 8.96
C LEU A 42 -4.93 0.49 9.08
N LEU A 43 -4.82 1.32 10.12
CA LEU A 43 -3.63 2.11 10.36
C LEU A 43 -2.43 1.22 10.63
N ASP A 44 -2.58 0.20 11.46
CA ASP A 44 -1.50 -0.71 11.81
C ASP A 44 -0.99 -1.49 10.60
N VAL A 45 -1.89 -1.92 9.72
CA VAL A 45 -1.52 -2.67 8.51
C VAL A 45 -0.79 -1.80 7.51
N THR A 46 -1.16 -0.53 7.40
CA THR A 46 -0.57 0.38 6.41
C THR A 46 0.69 1.09 6.90
N GLU A 47 0.92 1.18 8.23
CA GLU A 47 2.09 1.87 8.77
C GLU A 47 3.43 1.31 8.29
N PRO A 48 3.64 -0.01 8.22
CA PRO A 48 4.93 -0.54 7.75
C PRO A 48 5.31 -0.06 6.35
N VAL A 49 4.31 0.26 5.52
CA VAL A 49 4.55 0.77 4.16
C VAL A 49 4.69 2.29 4.18
N LEU A 50 3.82 2.98 4.90
CA LEU A 50 3.75 4.44 4.86
C LEU A 50 4.83 5.13 5.69
N ARG A 51 5.24 4.51 6.80
CA ARG A 51 6.20 5.12 7.71
C ARG A 51 7.55 5.39 7.05
N PRO A 52 8.19 4.40 6.39
CA PRO A 52 9.46 4.67 5.71
C PRO A 52 9.34 5.76 4.64
N ILE A 53 8.23 5.77 3.90
CA ILE A 53 8.00 6.76 2.86
C ILE A 53 7.89 8.15 3.48
N ARG A 54 7.15 8.26 4.58
CA ARG A 54 6.97 9.53 5.27
C ARG A 54 8.29 10.07 5.81
N GLU A 55 9.15 9.19 6.31
CA GLU A 55 10.46 9.59 6.83
C GLU A 55 11.41 10.07 5.74
N LEU A 56 11.26 9.57 4.51
CA LEU A 56 12.08 9.97 3.38
C LEU A 56 11.61 11.27 2.74
N MET A 57 10.36 11.66 2.98
CA MET A 57 9.81 12.86 2.37
C MET A 57 10.17 14.09 3.19
N PRO A 58 10.58 15.20 2.53
CA PRO A 58 10.72 16.47 3.24
C PRO A 58 9.36 16.97 3.71
N ALA A 59 9.36 17.93 4.64
CA ALA A 59 8.13 18.54 5.10
C ALA A 59 7.40 19.17 3.91
N MET A 60 6.23 18.64 3.57
CA MET A 60 5.46 19.05 2.40
C MET A 60 4.26 19.93 2.78
N GLY A 61 4.35 20.65 3.87
CA GLY A 61 3.26 21.49 4.33
C GLY A 61 2.17 20.70 5.02
N MET A 62 0.91 21.06 4.77
CA MET A 62 -0.23 20.47 5.47
C MET A 62 -0.76 19.20 4.80
N PHE A 63 -0.22 18.84 3.65
CA PHE A 63 -0.71 17.68 2.90
C PHE A 63 0.20 16.48 3.11
N ASP A 64 -0.42 15.35 3.42
CA ASP A 64 0.28 14.07 3.51
C ASP A 64 0.17 13.38 2.16
N PHE A 65 1.25 13.38 1.40
CA PHE A 65 1.30 12.72 0.10
C PHE A 65 1.82 11.29 0.19
N SER A 66 2.20 10.82 1.39
CA SER A 66 2.78 9.49 1.52
C SER A 66 1.86 8.37 1.03
N PRO A 67 0.52 8.41 1.24
CA PRO A 67 -0.33 7.35 0.68
C PRO A 67 -0.32 7.30 -0.85
N ILE A 68 -0.26 8.46 -1.51
CA ILE A 68 -0.22 8.53 -2.97
C ILE A 68 1.09 7.95 -3.49
N ILE A 69 2.21 8.33 -2.86
CA ILE A 69 3.52 7.81 -3.21
C ILE A 69 3.57 6.31 -2.94
N ALA A 70 2.99 5.85 -1.84
CA ALA A 70 2.94 4.43 -1.51
C ALA A 70 2.20 3.64 -2.58
N LEU A 71 1.05 4.15 -3.07
CA LEU A 71 0.31 3.49 -4.13
C LEU A 71 1.14 3.39 -5.41
N LEU A 72 1.83 4.46 -5.77
CA LEU A 72 2.70 4.45 -6.94
C LEU A 72 3.83 3.44 -6.79
N LEU A 73 4.48 3.43 -5.63
CA LEU A 73 5.57 2.49 -5.36
C LEU A 73 5.08 1.04 -5.37
N LEU A 74 3.91 0.78 -4.78
CA LEU A 74 3.34 -0.57 -4.80
C LEU A 74 3.07 -1.03 -6.22
N ASN A 75 2.52 -0.16 -7.07
CA ASN A 75 2.26 -0.51 -8.46
C ASN A 75 3.54 -0.79 -9.23
N VAL A 76 4.56 0.03 -9.02
CA VAL A 76 5.86 -0.17 -9.67
C VAL A 76 6.53 -1.45 -9.19
N LEU A 77 6.51 -1.69 -7.87
CA LEU A 77 7.11 -2.88 -7.29
C LEU A 77 6.40 -4.15 -7.77
N GLU A 78 5.07 -4.12 -7.81
CA GLU A 78 4.30 -5.26 -8.30
C GLU A 78 4.65 -5.56 -9.76
N GLY A 79 4.65 -4.53 -10.61
CA GLY A 79 4.98 -4.70 -12.02
C GLY A 79 6.39 -5.25 -12.22
N LEU A 80 7.36 -4.71 -11.47
CA LEU A 80 8.74 -5.16 -11.55
C LEU A 80 8.89 -6.61 -11.07
N LEU A 81 8.27 -6.93 -9.93
CA LEU A 81 8.34 -8.27 -9.35
C LEU A 81 7.71 -9.29 -10.29
N LEU A 82 6.54 -8.99 -10.85
CA LEU A 82 5.88 -9.89 -11.77
C LEU A 82 6.66 -10.05 -13.08
N TYR A 83 7.29 -8.99 -13.54
CA TYR A 83 8.17 -9.06 -14.71
C TYR A 83 9.32 -10.03 -14.48
N ILE A 84 9.97 -9.93 -13.31
CA ILE A 84 11.08 -10.82 -12.96
C ILE A 84 10.60 -12.26 -12.85
N ILE A 85 9.48 -12.48 -12.18
CA ILE A 85 8.94 -13.82 -11.96
C ILE A 85 8.57 -14.47 -13.30
N ARG A 86 7.90 -13.74 -14.17
CA ARG A 86 7.51 -14.25 -15.49
C ARG A 86 8.71 -14.56 -16.36
N GLY A 87 9.81 -13.85 -16.15
CA GLY A 87 11.06 -14.16 -16.83
C GLY A 87 11.74 -15.45 -16.35
N LEU A 88 11.42 -15.89 -15.12
CA LEU A 88 11.95 -17.13 -14.56
C LEU A 88 11.16 -18.35 -15.00
N PHE A 89 9.93 -18.17 -15.42
CA PHE A 89 9.04 -19.24 -15.88
C PHE A 89 8.74 -19.08 -17.38
#